data_fb156358e982d464131fa2b936e68496
#
_entry.id   fb156358e982d464131fa2b936e68496
#
_cell.length_a   1.000
_cell.length_b   1.000
_cell.length_c   1.000
_cell.angle_alpha   90.00
_cell.angle_beta   90.00
_cell.angle_gamma   90.00
#
_symmetry.space_group_name_H-M   'P 1'
#
loop_
_entity.id
_entity.type
_entity.pdbx_description
1 polymer ?
#
loop_
_entity_poly.entity_id
_entity_poly.type
_entity_poly.pdbx_seq_one_letter_code
_entity_poly.pdbx_strand_id
1 'polypeptide(L)'
;MRTFIVGGAVRDDLLGIPVQDRDWVVTGATPEDMLALGFRPVGKDFPVFLHPDTHEEYALARTERKTAPGYRGFVFHTSPDVTLEDDLVRRDLTINAIARADDGSLVDPFGGQDDLRRKVFRHVSDAFLEDPVRILRVARFAARFPDFSVAPETIALMRKMVEAGEVDALVPERVWQEVARGLMEKQPSRMLAVLRDCGALARIMPELDALWGVPQPPAHHPEIDTGVHMMMVIDHAAARAHELPVRFAALMHDLGKGVTPPEAWPRHHGHEGLGAALVKTLCIRLKVPNDCRELALMTAREHGNVGRAQSLRANTIVTLFERNDAFRKPQRFAQMLLAAECDARGRGGDFPDQPYPQGPYLLAALEAARAVNAGEIAQRCGEASARIAEAVHAARVSAVKAVLRLP
;
A
#
# COMPACT_ATOMS: atom_id res chain seq x y z
N MET A 1 21.88 -27.48 -21.53
CA MET A 1 20.86 -26.52 -21.09
C MET A 1 19.70 -27.27 -20.47
N ARG A 2 19.23 -26.82 -19.29
CA ARG A 2 18.02 -27.32 -18.61
C ARG A 2 17.20 -26.13 -18.15
N THR A 3 15.86 -26.28 -18.13
CA THR A 3 14.92 -25.23 -17.74
C THR A 3 14.11 -25.66 -16.52
N PHE A 4 13.77 -24.72 -15.67
CA PHE A 4 12.99 -24.96 -14.46
C PHE A 4 12.02 -23.82 -14.23
N ILE A 5 10.75 -24.14 -13.96
CA ILE A 5 9.81 -23.15 -13.41
C ILE A 5 10.20 -22.91 -11.94
N VAL A 6 10.23 -21.67 -11.49
CA VAL A 6 10.71 -21.32 -10.14
C VAL A 6 9.82 -20.30 -9.44
N GLY A 7 10.01 -20.18 -8.13
CA GLY A 7 9.50 -19.07 -7.34
C GLY A 7 7.99 -19.06 -7.17
N GLY A 8 7.38 -17.91 -7.46
CA GLY A 8 5.96 -17.65 -7.21
C GLY A 8 5.02 -18.64 -7.90
N ALA A 9 5.34 -19.03 -9.12
CA ALA A 9 4.52 -19.97 -9.90
C ALA A 9 4.44 -21.34 -9.23
N VAL A 10 5.58 -21.88 -8.77
CA VAL A 10 5.62 -23.20 -8.09
C VAL A 10 4.94 -23.13 -6.74
N ARG A 11 5.18 -22.07 -5.97
CA ARG A 11 4.52 -21.83 -4.68
C ARG A 11 3.01 -21.76 -4.83
N ASP A 12 2.51 -20.94 -5.75
CA ASP A 12 1.07 -20.70 -5.92
C ASP A 12 0.37 -21.98 -6.41
N ASP A 13 0.98 -22.74 -7.31
CA ASP A 13 0.46 -24.05 -7.75
C ASP A 13 0.39 -25.05 -6.59
N LEU A 14 1.43 -25.14 -5.76
CA LEU A 14 1.43 -26.02 -4.57
C LEU A 14 0.38 -25.61 -3.53
N LEU A 15 -0.03 -24.34 -3.50
CA LEU A 15 -1.11 -23.83 -2.66
C LEU A 15 -2.50 -23.92 -3.31
N GLY A 16 -2.60 -24.43 -4.55
CA GLY A 16 -3.85 -24.47 -5.30
C GLY A 16 -4.36 -23.10 -5.74
N ILE A 17 -3.49 -22.11 -5.83
CA ILE A 17 -3.79 -20.74 -6.29
C ILE A 17 -3.51 -20.66 -7.79
N PRO A 18 -4.40 -20.06 -8.61
CA PRO A 18 -4.14 -19.89 -10.04
C PRO A 18 -2.82 -19.18 -10.31
N VAL A 19 -1.95 -19.81 -11.11
CA VAL A 19 -0.68 -19.23 -11.55
C VAL A 19 -0.96 -18.23 -12.66
N GLN A 20 -0.50 -16.98 -12.49
CA GLN A 20 -0.67 -15.91 -13.46
C GLN A 20 0.56 -15.81 -14.39
N ASP A 21 1.76 -15.75 -13.78
CA ASP A 21 3.02 -15.58 -14.50
C ASP A 21 3.98 -16.72 -14.13
N ARG A 22 4.82 -17.14 -15.07
CA ARG A 22 5.85 -18.14 -14.86
C ARG A 22 7.21 -17.54 -15.07
N ASP A 23 8.05 -17.66 -14.05
CA ASP A 23 9.48 -17.36 -14.12
C ASP A 23 10.25 -18.64 -14.36
N TRP A 24 11.18 -18.61 -15.32
CA TRP A 24 12.02 -19.73 -15.65
C TRP A 24 13.47 -19.47 -15.29
N VAL A 25 14.16 -20.47 -14.77
CA VAL A 25 15.61 -20.48 -14.59
C VAL A 25 16.22 -21.45 -15.59
N VAL A 26 17.29 -20.99 -16.24
CA VAL A 26 18.06 -21.78 -17.22
C VAL A 26 19.44 -22.05 -16.67
N THR A 27 19.84 -23.32 -16.62
CA THR A 27 21.16 -23.78 -16.22
C THR A 27 21.91 -24.38 -17.42
N GLY A 28 23.25 -24.34 -17.41
CA GLY A 28 24.08 -24.94 -18.44
C GLY A 28 23.98 -24.24 -19.79
N ALA A 29 23.76 -22.92 -19.81
CA ALA A 29 23.70 -22.10 -21.02
C ALA A 29 24.38 -20.75 -20.81
N THR A 30 24.83 -20.14 -21.89
CA THR A 30 25.36 -18.78 -21.93
C THR A 30 24.35 -17.82 -22.54
N PRO A 31 24.53 -16.49 -22.42
CA PRO A 31 23.72 -15.51 -23.12
C PRO A 31 23.70 -15.73 -24.66
N GLU A 32 24.83 -16.14 -25.22
CA GLU A 32 24.97 -16.43 -26.66
C GLU A 32 24.13 -17.63 -27.07
N ASP A 33 24.08 -18.68 -26.25
CA ASP A 33 23.22 -19.83 -26.48
C ASP A 33 21.74 -19.44 -26.50
N MET A 34 21.32 -18.58 -25.58
CA MET A 34 19.93 -18.06 -25.53
C MET A 34 19.59 -17.27 -26.78
N LEU A 35 20.48 -16.39 -27.23
CA LEU A 35 20.30 -15.62 -28.46
C LEU A 35 20.24 -16.53 -29.71
N ALA A 36 21.09 -17.54 -29.78
CA ALA A 36 21.10 -18.51 -30.87
C ALA A 36 19.78 -19.33 -30.95
N LEU A 37 19.10 -19.52 -29.84
CA LEU A 37 17.79 -20.17 -29.74
C LEU A 37 16.61 -19.20 -29.97
N GLY A 38 16.88 -17.93 -30.34
CA GLY A 38 15.86 -16.94 -30.67
C GLY A 38 15.26 -16.19 -29.48
N PHE A 39 15.75 -16.41 -28.26
CA PHE A 39 15.35 -15.64 -27.09
C PHE A 39 15.77 -14.17 -27.21
N ARG A 40 14.96 -13.25 -26.69
CA ARG A 40 15.21 -11.81 -26.75
C ARG A 40 15.64 -11.27 -25.39
N PRO A 41 16.80 -10.61 -25.25
CA PRO A 41 17.25 -10.06 -23.98
C PRO A 41 16.34 -8.92 -23.50
N VAL A 42 16.06 -8.88 -22.19
CA VAL A 42 15.28 -7.82 -21.52
C VAL A 42 16.14 -7.14 -20.47
N GLY A 43 16.25 -5.81 -20.56
CA GLY A 43 17.06 -5.03 -19.63
C GLY A 43 18.55 -4.98 -20.00
N LYS A 44 19.26 -3.99 -19.43
CA LYS A 44 20.68 -3.75 -19.72
C LYS A 44 21.63 -4.52 -18.78
N ASP A 45 21.16 -4.83 -17.56
CA ASP A 45 22.02 -5.28 -16.47
C ASP A 45 21.68 -6.70 -15.98
N PHE A 46 20.63 -7.36 -16.50
CA PHE A 46 20.19 -8.67 -16.04
C PHE A 46 20.14 -9.67 -17.19
N PRO A 47 20.64 -10.90 -16.99
CA PRO A 47 20.57 -11.96 -18.01
C PRO A 47 19.17 -12.61 -18.02
N VAL A 48 18.15 -11.80 -18.31
CA VAL A 48 16.77 -12.22 -18.49
C VAL A 48 16.42 -12.12 -19.95
N PHE A 49 15.70 -13.10 -20.46
CA PHE A 49 15.32 -13.24 -21.87
C PHE A 49 13.83 -13.56 -21.97
N LEU A 50 13.18 -13.07 -23.02
CA LEU A 50 11.82 -13.47 -23.37
C LEU A 50 11.85 -14.64 -24.35
N HIS A 51 11.03 -15.63 -24.08
CA HIS A 51 10.83 -16.76 -25.00
C HIS A 51 10.24 -16.26 -26.32
N PRO A 52 10.71 -16.72 -27.49
CA PRO A 52 10.29 -16.20 -28.79
C PRO A 52 8.78 -16.31 -29.05
N ASP A 53 8.13 -17.37 -28.57
CA ASP A 53 6.73 -17.66 -28.83
C ASP A 53 5.80 -17.28 -27.66
N THR A 54 6.17 -17.65 -26.41
CA THR A 54 5.30 -17.47 -25.24
C THR A 54 5.48 -16.12 -24.55
N HIS A 55 6.62 -15.43 -24.80
CA HIS A 55 7.03 -14.20 -24.12
C HIS A 55 7.19 -14.33 -22.62
N GLU A 56 7.25 -15.54 -22.09
CA GLU A 56 7.58 -15.81 -20.69
C GLU A 56 9.05 -15.45 -20.41
N GLU A 57 9.34 -15.06 -19.17
CA GLU A 57 10.68 -14.64 -18.76
C GLU A 57 11.57 -15.83 -18.39
N TYR A 58 12.73 -15.92 -19.03
CA TYR A 58 13.78 -16.92 -18.78
C TYR A 58 15.03 -16.22 -18.26
N ALA A 59 15.43 -16.51 -17.04
CA ALA A 59 16.66 -15.99 -16.44
C ALA A 59 17.74 -17.06 -16.43
N LEU A 60 18.96 -16.71 -16.84
CA LEU A 60 20.11 -17.59 -16.62
C LEU A 60 20.36 -17.73 -15.11
N ALA A 61 20.66 -18.95 -14.66
CA ALA A 61 21.10 -19.20 -13.30
C ALA A 61 22.32 -18.33 -12.98
N ARG A 62 22.30 -17.68 -11.81
CA ARG A 62 23.33 -16.72 -11.45
C ARG A 62 23.68 -16.74 -9.96
N THR A 63 24.89 -16.37 -9.68
CA THR A 63 25.30 -15.95 -8.35
C THR A 63 25.34 -14.43 -8.26
N GLU A 64 25.05 -13.90 -7.09
CA GLU A 64 25.10 -12.47 -6.82
C GLU A 64 26.16 -12.19 -5.74
N ARG A 65 26.91 -11.10 -5.91
CA ARG A 65 27.87 -10.65 -4.91
C ARG A 65 27.64 -9.17 -4.62
N LYS A 66 27.37 -8.85 -3.36
CA LYS A 66 27.25 -7.48 -2.89
C LYS A 66 28.66 -6.84 -2.87
N THR A 67 28.83 -5.71 -3.55
CA THR A 67 30.09 -4.96 -3.63
C THR A 67 30.01 -3.60 -2.97
N ALA A 68 28.79 -3.10 -2.65
CA ALA A 68 28.58 -1.83 -1.96
C ALA A 68 27.19 -1.83 -1.28
N PRO A 69 26.93 -0.94 -0.30
CA PRO A 69 25.61 -0.74 0.28
C PRO A 69 24.59 -0.28 -0.76
N GLY A 70 23.33 -0.76 -0.64
CA GLY A 70 22.22 -0.36 -1.51
C GLY A 70 22.13 -1.13 -2.83
N TYR A 71 21.12 -0.78 -3.65
CA TYR A 71 20.71 -1.50 -4.87
C TYR A 71 21.77 -1.57 -5.99
N ARG A 72 22.66 -0.57 -6.10
CA ARG A 72 23.68 -0.49 -7.18
C ARG A 72 24.95 -1.29 -6.90
N GLY A 73 25.00 -1.98 -5.77
CA GLY A 73 26.20 -2.69 -5.31
C GLY A 73 26.20 -4.20 -5.59
N PHE A 74 25.56 -4.68 -6.66
CA PHE A 74 25.56 -6.10 -7.01
C PHE A 74 26.35 -6.34 -8.29
N VAL A 75 27.21 -7.37 -8.27
CA VAL A 75 27.81 -7.96 -9.45
C VAL A 75 27.18 -9.33 -9.65
N PHE A 76 26.61 -9.51 -10.83
CA PHE A 76 26.01 -10.77 -11.24
C PHE A 76 27.04 -11.59 -12.01
N HIS A 77 27.14 -12.87 -11.66
CA HIS A 77 27.96 -13.81 -12.38
C HIS A 77 27.07 -14.92 -12.94
N THR A 78 27.06 -15.02 -14.27
CA THR A 78 26.40 -16.11 -14.99
C THR A 78 27.45 -16.94 -15.67
N SER A 79 27.40 -18.26 -15.49
CA SER A 79 28.25 -19.24 -16.14
C SER A 79 27.45 -20.51 -16.31
N PRO A 80 27.72 -21.33 -17.34
CA PRO A 80 27.11 -22.66 -17.49
C PRO A 80 27.33 -23.57 -16.28
N ASP A 81 28.35 -23.28 -15.45
CA ASP A 81 28.68 -24.04 -14.24
C ASP A 81 27.83 -23.65 -13.02
N VAL A 82 27.07 -22.52 -13.08
CA VAL A 82 26.16 -22.12 -12.00
C VAL A 82 25.01 -23.11 -11.90
N THR A 83 24.89 -23.75 -10.75
CA THR A 83 23.87 -24.76 -10.51
C THR A 83 22.50 -24.15 -10.21
N LEU A 84 21.45 -24.95 -10.25
CA LEU A 84 20.11 -24.54 -9.81
C LEU A 84 20.11 -24.17 -8.33
N GLU A 85 20.83 -24.94 -7.50
CA GLU A 85 20.95 -24.70 -6.05
C GLU A 85 21.62 -23.35 -5.77
N ASP A 86 22.63 -22.96 -6.55
CA ASP A 86 23.28 -21.63 -6.44
C ASP A 86 22.31 -20.49 -6.73
N ASP A 87 21.36 -20.68 -7.66
CA ASP A 87 20.30 -19.70 -7.91
C ASP A 87 19.24 -19.70 -6.81
N LEU A 88 18.85 -20.86 -6.31
CA LEU A 88 17.81 -20.97 -5.28
C LEU A 88 18.28 -20.45 -3.91
N VAL A 89 19.55 -20.66 -3.52
CA VAL A 89 20.09 -20.27 -2.21
C VAL A 89 20.07 -18.75 -1.96
N ARG A 90 20.12 -17.95 -3.02
CA ARG A 90 20.10 -16.48 -2.94
C ARG A 90 18.69 -15.88 -2.89
N ARG A 91 17.63 -16.69 -2.99
CA ARG A 91 16.25 -16.21 -2.97
C ARG A 91 15.84 -15.72 -1.58
N ASP A 92 14.74 -15.00 -1.51
CA ASP A 92 14.26 -14.38 -0.27
C ASP A 92 13.73 -15.41 0.74
N LEU A 93 12.82 -16.28 0.33
CA LEU A 93 12.12 -17.22 1.19
C LEU A 93 12.21 -18.65 0.66
N THR A 94 12.25 -19.62 1.55
CA THR A 94 12.25 -21.05 1.22
C THR A 94 11.09 -21.43 0.30
N ILE A 95 9.89 -20.89 0.56
CA ILE A 95 8.69 -21.10 -0.25
C ILE A 95 8.79 -20.55 -1.69
N ASN A 96 9.74 -19.67 -1.96
CA ASN A 96 10.05 -19.12 -3.27
C ASN A 96 11.32 -19.74 -3.88
N ALA A 97 11.98 -20.66 -3.14
CA ALA A 97 13.19 -21.37 -3.55
C ALA A 97 12.90 -22.82 -3.92
N ILE A 98 11.74 -23.08 -4.46
CA ILE A 98 11.31 -24.37 -5.02
C ILE A 98 11.32 -24.26 -6.55
N ALA A 99 11.87 -25.24 -7.21
CA ALA A 99 11.87 -25.34 -8.67
C ALA A 99 11.11 -26.58 -9.14
N ARG A 100 10.54 -26.48 -10.34
CA ARG A 100 9.91 -27.62 -11.03
C ARG A 100 10.60 -27.87 -12.35
N ALA A 101 11.09 -29.08 -12.55
CA ALA A 101 11.67 -29.53 -13.81
C ALA A 101 10.60 -29.85 -14.87
N ASP A 102 11.02 -30.02 -16.12
CA ASP A 102 10.13 -30.31 -17.25
C ASP A 102 9.37 -31.63 -17.11
N ASP A 103 9.93 -32.61 -16.37
CA ASP A 103 9.28 -33.89 -16.06
C ASP A 103 8.28 -33.78 -14.88
N GLY A 104 8.08 -32.57 -14.34
CA GLY A 104 7.20 -32.28 -13.22
C GLY A 104 7.81 -32.52 -11.84
N SER A 105 9.02 -33.07 -11.75
CA SER A 105 9.70 -33.29 -10.47
C SER A 105 10.03 -31.97 -9.79
N LEU A 106 9.94 -31.95 -8.45
CA LEU A 106 10.27 -30.78 -7.64
C LEU A 106 11.69 -30.86 -7.11
N VAL A 107 12.43 -29.75 -7.22
CA VAL A 107 13.74 -29.53 -6.61
C VAL A 107 13.56 -28.53 -5.47
N ASP A 108 13.74 -28.98 -4.24
CA ASP A 108 13.49 -28.22 -3.01
C ASP A 108 14.62 -28.45 -1.99
N PRO A 109 15.81 -27.92 -2.22
CA PRO A 109 16.96 -28.16 -1.36
C PRO A 109 16.86 -27.45 0.01
N PHE A 110 15.93 -26.49 0.17
CA PHE A 110 15.81 -25.67 1.37
C PHE A 110 14.52 -25.92 2.17
N GLY A 111 13.74 -26.96 1.83
CA GLY A 111 12.55 -27.35 2.58
C GLY A 111 11.35 -26.40 2.44
N GLY A 112 11.24 -25.73 1.31
CA GLY A 112 10.14 -24.79 1.02
C GLY A 112 8.78 -25.44 1.04
N GLN A 113 8.65 -26.74 0.63
CA GLN A 113 7.39 -27.49 0.70
C GLN A 113 6.96 -27.73 2.16
N ASP A 114 7.90 -27.96 3.08
CA ASP A 114 7.62 -28.09 4.50
C ASP A 114 7.13 -26.77 5.09
N ASP A 115 7.80 -25.67 4.76
CA ASP A 115 7.40 -24.34 5.22
C ASP A 115 6.05 -23.93 4.63
N LEU A 116 5.71 -24.31 3.39
CA LEU A 116 4.36 -24.12 2.83
C LEU A 116 3.29 -24.86 3.62
N ARG A 117 3.53 -26.14 3.97
CA ARG A 117 2.60 -26.94 4.78
C ARG A 117 2.41 -26.37 6.18
N ARG A 118 3.51 -25.89 6.79
CA ARG A 118 3.49 -25.27 8.12
C ARG A 118 3.04 -23.82 8.11
N LYS A 119 2.88 -23.22 6.92
CA LYS A 119 2.53 -21.81 6.74
C LYS A 119 3.54 -20.88 7.39
N VAL A 120 4.81 -21.03 7.04
CA VAL A 120 5.93 -20.28 7.61
C VAL A 120 6.70 -19.54 6.51
N PHE A 121 6.99 -18.26 6.73
CA PHE A 121 7.96 -17.50 5.95
C PHE A 121 9.33 -17.62 6.61
N ARG A 122 10.22 -18.36 5.98
CA ARG A 122 11.60 -18.54 6.39
C ARG A 122 12.55 -18.05 5.31
N HIS A 123 13.56 -17.27 5.67
CA HIS A 123 14.62 -16.90 4.74
C HIS A 123 15.44 -18.14 4.34
N VAL A 124 15.97 -18.13 3.11
CA VAL A 124 16.71 -19.28 2.59
C VAL A 124 18.11 -19.39 3.21
N SER A 125 18.82 -18.27 3.26
CA SER A 125 20.21 -18.20 3.72
C SER A 125 20.59 -16.78 4.13
N ASP A 126 21.85 -16.58 4.56
CA ASP A 126 22.42 -15.27 4.86
C ASP A 126 22.46 -14.32 3.63
N ALA A 127 22.31 -14.82 2.41
CA ALA A 127 22.12 -13.99 1.23
C ALA A 127 20.90 -13.05 1.36
N PHE A 128 19.97 -13.34 2.27
CA PHE A 128 18.87 -12.43 2.62
C PHE A 128 19.35 -11.04 3.03
N LEU A 129 20.49 -10.94 3.69
CA LEU A 129 21.12 -9.68 4.14
C LEU A 129 21.54 -8.76 2.98
N GLU A 130 21.66 -9.29 1.77
CA GLU A 130 22.18 -8.55 0.63
C GLU A 130 21.21 -7.47 0.13
N ASP A 131 19.88 -7.72 0.15
CA ASP A 131 18.88 -6.77 -0.32
C ASP A 131 17.85 -6.44 0.76
N PRO A 132 17.90 -5.25 1.37
CA PRO A 132 16.98 -4.84 2.43
C PRO A 132 15.50 -4.74 1.97
N VAL A 133 15.22 -4.68 0.66
CA VAL A 133 13.85 -4.77 0.13
C VAL A 133 13.19 -6.11 0.48
N ARG A 134 13.97 -7.16 0.74
CA ARG A 134 13.42 -8.45 1.17
C ARG A 134 12.60 -8.35 2.45
N ILE A 135 12.92 -7.41 3.36
CA ILE A 135 12.09 -7.10 4.55
C ILE A 135 10.68 -6.68 4.12
N LEU A 136 10.58 -5.75 3.17
CA LEU A 136 9.29 -5.28 2.65
C LEU A 136 8.53 -6.39 1.91
N ARG A 137 9.25 -7.23 1.17
CA ARG A 137 8.67 -8.40 0.48
C ARG A 137 8.07 -9.41 1.45
N VAL A 138 8.78 -9.77 2.54
CA VAL A 138 8.26 -10.63 3.59
C VAL A 138 6.99 -10.03 4.21
N ALA A 139 7.03 -8.74 4.52
CA ALA A 139 5.88 -8.02 5.07
C ALA A 139 4.67 -8.04 4.10
N ARG A 140 4.90 -7.84 2.81
CA ARG A 140 3.84 -7.95 1.79
C ARG A 140 3.32 -9.37 1.66
N PHE A 141 4.17 -10.40 1.70
CA PHE A 141 3.71 -11.79 1.70
C PHE A 141 2.85 -12.10 2.93
N ALA A 142 3.15 -11.52 4.10
CA ALA A 142 2.29 -11.65 5.27
C ALA A 142 0.89 -11.06 5.05
N ALA A 143 0.77 -9.97 4.30
CA ALA A 143 -0.51 -9.40 3.91
C ALA A 143 -1.27 -10.28 2.90
N ARG A 144 -0.56 -10.94 1.98
CA ARG A 144 -1.13 -11.85 0.97
C ARG A 144 -1.59 -13.17 1.55
N PHE A 145 -0.81 -13.73 2.47
CA PHE A 145 -1.03 -15.01 3.14
C PHE A 145 -1.18 -14.79 4.65
N PRO A 146 -2.31 -14.24 5.12
CA PRO A 146 -2.47 -13.77 6.49
C PRO A 146 -2.40 -14.87 7.54
N ASP A 147 -2.59 -16.11 7.16
CA ASP A 147 -2.48 -17.30 8.00
C ASP A 147 -1.05 -17.87 8.13
N PHE A 148 -0.08 -17.24 7.41
CA PHE A 148 1.33 -17.58 7.56
C PHE A 148 1.98 -16.75 8.67
N SER A 149 2.91 -17.37 9.39
CA SER A 149 3.77 -16.71 10.37
C SER A 149 5.18 -16.50 9.82
N VAL A 150 5.88 -15.48 10.31
CA VAL A 150 7.31 -15.30 9.99
C VAL A 150 8.13 -16.10 11.01
N ALA A 151 9.08 -16.88 10.55
CA ALA A 151 9.97 -17.66 11.42
C ALA A 151 10.75 -16.73 12.37
N PRO A 152 10.89 -17.08 13.67
CA PRO A 152 11.58 -16.25 14.66
C PRO A 152 12.99 -15.85 14.24
N GLU A 153 13.74 -16.75 13.62
CA GLU A 153 15.08 -16.51 13.10
C GLU A 153 15.06 -15.52 11.91
N THR A 154 14.00 -15.49 11.12
CA THR A 154 13.83 -14.51 10.03
C THR A 154 13.52 -13.13 10.60
N ILE A 155 12.66 -13.02 11.61
CA ILE A 155 12.43 -11.75 12.33
C ILE A 155 13.73 -11.25 12.97
N ALA A 156 14.52 -12.13 13.61
CA ALA A 156 15.79 -11.77 14.22
C ALA A 156 16.79 -11.24 13.17
N LEU A 157 16.84 -11.89 12.00
CA LEU A 157 17.69 -11.46 10.88
C LEU A 157 17.26 -10.08 10.35
N MET A 158 15.96 -9.87 10.16
CA MET A 158 15.42 -8.59 9.72
C MET A 158 15.71 -7.47 10.73
N ARG A 159 15.58 -7.72 12.05
CA ARG A 159 15.96 -6.74 13.09
C ARG A 159 17.42 -6.35 12.99
N LYS A 160 18.32 -7.34 12.84
CA LYS A 160 19.74 -7.08 12.65
C LYS A 160 20.03 -6.17 11.45
N MET A 161 19.30 -6.36 10.33
CA MET A 161 19.42 -5.47 9.16
C MET A 161 18.94 -4.06 9.46
N VAL A 162 17.82 -3.92 10.18
CA VAL A 162 17.28 -2.62 10.59
C VAL A 162 18.25 -1.90 11.53
N GLU A 163 18.77 -2.58 12.53
CA GLU A 163 19.77 -2.05 13.49
C GLU A 163 21.07 -1.63 12.79
N ALA A 164 21.49 -2.35 11.76
CA ALA A 164 22.65 -2.01 10.92
C ALA A 164 22.36 -0.81 9.96
N GLY A 165 21.13 -0.29 9.92
CA GLY A 165 20.77 0.85 9.06
C GLY A 165 20.57 0.51 7.58
N GLU A 166 20.50 -0.78 7.21
CA GLU A 166 20.33 -1.21 5.82
C GLU A 166 19.03 -0.67 5.18
N VAL A 167 17.96 -0.53 5.97
CA VAL A 167 16.67 0.01 5.50
C VAL A 167 16.72 1.50 5.17
N ASP A 168 17.68 2.25 5.71
CA ASP A 168 17.84 3.69 5.44
C ASP A 168 18.39 3.95 4.03
N ALA A 169 19.05 2.95 3.44
CA ALA A 169 19.57 2.99 2.08
C ALA A 169 18.54 2.56 1.01
N LEU A 170 17.32 2.23 1.41
CA LEU A 170 16.27 1.83 0.49
C LEU A 170 15.87 2.97 -0.45
N VAL A 171 15.77 2.65 -1.74
CA VAL A 171 15.27 3.59 -2.76
C VAL A 171 13.77 3.83 -2.54
N PRO A 172 13.33 5.10 -2.38
CA PRO A 172 11.94 5.42 -2.06
C PRO A 172 10.91 4.79 -3.01
N GLU A 173 11.22 4.72 -4.29
CA GLU A 173 10.33 4.12 -5.30
C GLU A 173 10.14 2.62 -5.08
N ARG A 174 11.19 1.89 -4.65
CA ARG A 174 11.08 0.46 -4.30
C ARG A 174 10.27 0.27 -3.02
N VAL A 175 10.46 1.16 -2.03
CA VAL A 175 9.64 1.16 -0.81
C VAL A 175 8.18 1.35 -1.16
N TRP A 176 7.87 2.37 -1.95
CA TRP A 176 6.49 2.65 -2.37
C TRP A 176 5.87 1.47 -3.12
N GLN A 177 6.61 0.85 -4.04
CA GLN A 177 6.10 -0.30 -4.80
C GLN A 177 5.67 -1.46 -3.89
N GLU A 178 6.48 -1.82 -2.89
CA GLU A 178 6.14 -2.91 -1.98
C GLU A 178 5.00 -2.51 -1.02
N VAL A 179 4.99 -1.26 -0.52
CA VAL A 179 3.89 -0.75 0.32
C VAL A 179 2.58 -0.71 -0.47
N ALA A 180 2.59 -0.19 -1.69
CA ALA A 180 1.39 -0.12 -2.54
C ALA A 180 0.83 -1.51 -2.85
N ARG A 181 1.69 -2.47 -3.23
CA ARG A 181 1.28 -3.86 -3.44
C ARG A 181 0.75 -4.49 -2.15
N GLY A 182 1.40 -4.27 -1.02
CA GLY A 182 0.97 -4.79 0.28
C GLY A 182 -0.39 -4.24 0.72
N LEU A 183 -0.67 -2.95 0.44
CA LEU A 183 -1.98 -2.37 0.68
C LEU A 183 -3.08 -3.01 -0.18
N MET A 184 -2.76 -3.52 -1.36
CA MET A 184 -3.71 -4.18 -2.24
C MET A 184 -3.91 -5.66 -1.95
N GLU A 185 -3.15 -6.24 -1.02
CA GLU A 185 -3.28 -7.63 -0.61
C GLU A 185 -4.52 -7.86 0.28
N LYS A 186 -4.71 -9.12 0.68
CA LYS A 186 -5.90 -9.61 1.39
C LYS A 186 -6.06 -8.99 2.78
N GLN A 187 -4.95 -8.87 3.54
CA GLN A 187 -4.96 -8.34 4.91
C GLN A 187 -3.75 -7.41 5.13
N PRO A 188 -3.85 -6.13 4.71
CA PRO A 188 -2.74 -5.18 4.76
C PRO A 188 -2.17 -4.93 6.17
N SER A 189 -2.97 -5.07 7.22
CA SER A 189 -2.52 -4.94 8.60
C SER A 189 -1.36 -5.87 8.93
N ARG A 190 -1.32 -7.07 8.35
CA ARG A 190 -0.24 -8.03 8.54
C ARG A 190 1.11 -7.52 8.04
N MET A 191 1.12 -6.72 6.96
CA MET A 191 2.33 -6.04 6.49
C MET A 191 2.87 -5.09 7.56
N LEU A 192 2.01 -4.25 8.12
CA LEU A 192 2.42 -3.29 9.16
C LEU A 192 2.90 -4.00 10.43
N ALA A 193 2.23 -5.08 10.84
CA ALA A 193 2.64 -5.89 11.98
C ALA A 193 4.06 -6.42 11.81
N VAL A 194 4.39 -7.04 10.67
CA VAL A 194 5.73 -7.57 10.40
C VAL A 194 6.78 -6.47 10.36
N LEU A 195 6.49 -5.33 9.70
CA LEU A 195 7.41 -4.20 9.65
C LEU A 195 7.66 -3.62 11.05
N ARG A 196 6.64 -3.59 11.89
CA ARG A 196 6.76 -3.13 13.27
C ARG A 196 7.55 -4.11 14.13
N ASP A 197 7.28 -5.40 14.04
CA ASP A 197 7.96 -6.46 14.80
C ASP A 197 9.46 -6.48 14.55
N CYS A 198 9.91 -6.19 13.34
CA CYS A 198 11.34 -6.10 13.03
C CYS A 198 11.92 -4.68 13.18
N GLY A 199 11.12 -3.67 13.55
CA GLY A 199 11.55 -2.28 13.73
C GLY A 199 11.66 -1.48 12.43
N ALA A 200 11.38 -2.07 11.27
CA ALA A 200 11.45 -1.39 9.98
C ALA A 200 10.41 -0.28 9.82
N LEU A 201 9.21 -0.43 10.43
CA LEU A 201 8.16 0.58 10.35
C LEU A 201 8.63 1.93 10.91
N ALA A 202 9.29 1.93 12.07
CA ALA A 202 9.82 3.14 12.70
C ALA A 202 10.90 3.85 11.86
N ARG A 203 11.59 3.13 10.97
CA ARG A 203 12.59 3.71 10.07
C ARG A 203 11.99 4.22 8.76
N ILE A 204 11.03 3.50 8.20
CA ILE A 204 10.46 3.77 6.88
C ILE A 204 9.29 4.77 6.98
N MET A 205 8.39 4.57 7.93
CA MET A 205 7.20 5.39 8.17
C MET A 205 7.04 5.69 9.66
N PRO A 206 7.97 6.48 10.26
CA PRO A 206 7.93 6.82 11.68
C PRO A 206 6.63 7.53 12.08
N GLU A 207 6.02 8.28 11.15
CA GLU A 207 4.75 8.96 11.37
C GLU A 207 3.61 7.97 11.63
N LEU A 208 3.66 6.81 11.01
CA LEU A 208 2.68 5.75 11.19
C LEU A 208 2.98 4.94 12.46
N ASP A 209 4.26 4.61 12.70
CA ASP A 209 4.68 3.86 13.89
C ASP A 209 4.35 4.61 15.19
N ALA A 210 4.36 5.95 15.17
CA ALA A 210 4.01 6.80 16.31
C ALA A 210 2.55 6.71 16.76
N LEU A 211 1.67 6.02 16.03
CA LEU A 211 0.26 5.89 16.39
C LEU A 211 0.00 4.83 17.48
N TRP A 212 0.90 3.88 17.68
CA TRP A 212 0.75 2.87 18.73
C TRP A 212 1.03 3.46 20.11
N GLY A 213 0.18 3.14 21.07
CA GLY A 213 0.22 3.70 22.41
C GLY A 213 -0.51 5.04 22.54
N VAL A 214 -1.10 5.56 21.46
CA VAL A 214 -1.85 6.82 21.46
C VAL A 214 -3.33 6.53 21.67
N PRO A 215 -3.91 6.93 22.83
CA PRO A 215 -5.28 6.56 23.19
C PRO A 215 -6.32 7.44 22.50
N GLN A 216 -7.47 6.86 22.14
CA GLN A 216 -8.65 7.52 21.60
C GLN A 216 -9.84 7.38 22.57
N PRO A 217 -10.92 8.21 22.41
CA PRO A 217 -12.11 8.12 23.28
C PRO A 217 -12.81 6.76 23.12
N PRO A 218 -12.94 5.95 24.20
CA PRO A 218 -13.52 4.60 24.14
C PRO A 218 -14.96 4.55 23.60
N ALA A 219 -15.72 5.63 23.81
CA ALA A 219 -17.10 5.73 23.31
C ALA A 219 -17.22 5.70 21.79
N HIS A 220 -16.15 6.09 21.08
CA HIS A 220 -16.10 6.13 19.62
C HIS A 220 -15.09 5.14 19.03
N HIS A 221 -14.16 4.68 19.84
CA HIS A 221 -13.07 3.76 19.45
C HIS A 221 -12.91 2.69 20.54
N PRO A 222 -13.71 1.60 20.49
CA PRO A 222 -13.63 0.52 21.48
C PRO A 222 -12.23 -0.13 21.55
N GLU A 223 -11.48 -0.10 20.47
CA GLU A 223 -10.10 -0.54 20.35
C GLU A 223 -9.10 0.36 21.10
N ILE A 224 -9.48 1.60 21.42
CA ILE A 224 -8.73 2.61 22.18
C ILE A 224 -7.43 3.06 21.50
N ASP A 225 -6.55 2.14 21.13
CA ASP A 225 -5.24 2.43 20.53
C ASP A 225 -5.36 2.86 19.06
N THR A 226 -4.75 4.01 18.71
CA THR A 226 -4.83 4.54 17.34
C THR A 226 -4.12 3.67 16.32
N GLY A 227 -3.00 3.02 16.67
CA GLY A 227 -2.30 2.11 15.78
C GLY A 227 -3.13 0.85 15.51
N VAL A 228 -3.81 0.31 16.52
CA VAL A 228 -4.75 -0.81 16.37
C VAL A 228 -5.93 -0.41 15.49
N HIS A 229 -6.51 0.78 15.73
CA HIS A 229 -7.56 1.35 14.88
C HIS A 229 -7.12 1.39 13.41
N MET A 230 -5.93 1.90 13.14
CA MET A 230 -5.38 2.01 11.78
C MET A 230 -5.31 0.66 11.06
N MET A 231 -4.92 -0.41 11.78
CA MET A 231 -4.88 -1.77 11.24
C MET A 231 -6.29 -2.27 10.87
N MET A 232 -7.29 -1.98 11.70
CA MET A 232 -8.69 -2.35 11.44
C MET A 232 -9.24 -1.58 10.23
N VAL A 233 -8.95 -0.28 10.12
CA VAL A 233 -9.38 0.59 9.01
C VAL A 233 -8.86 0.09 7.66
N ILE A 234 -7.58 -0.27 7.55
CA ILE A 234 -7.03 -0.75 6.27
C ILE A 234 -7.50 -2.16 5.91
N ASP A 235 -7.73 -3.03 6.90
CA ASP A 235 -8.32 -4.35 6.65
C ASP A 235 -9.78 -4.23 6.22
N HIS A 236 -10.54 -3.29 6.79
CA HIS A 236 -11.88 -2.98 6.32
C HIS A 236 -11.87 -2.47 4.87
N ALA A 237 -10.96 -1.56 4.53
CA ALA A 237 -10.80 -1.06 3.16
C ALA A 237 -10.44 -2.19 2.17
N ALA A 238 -9.62 -3.14 2.60
CA ALA A 238 -9.27 -4.32 1.80
C ALA A 238 -10.47 -5.26 1.60
N ALA A 239 -11.24 -5.54 2.66
CA ALA A 239 -12.44 -6.38 2.60
C ALA A 239 -13.53 -5.80 1.67
N ARG A 240 -13.57 -4.47 1.52
CA ARG A 240 -14.44 -3.76 0.58
C ARG A 240 -13.88 -3.66 -0.83
N ALA A 241 -12.71 -4.26 -1.10
CA ALA A 241 -12.02 -4.25 -2.39
C ALA A 241 -11.79 -2.83 -2.96
N HIS A 242 -11.58 -1.83 -2.09
CA HIS A 242 -11.30 -0.47 -2.53
C HIS A 242 -9.98 -0.38 -3.29
N GLU A 243 -9.90 0.60 -4.19
CA GLU A 243 -8.71 0.93 -4.97
C GLU A 243 -7.58 1.49 -4.09
N LEU A 244 -6.34 1.41 -4.59
CA LEU A 244 -5.14 1.85 -3.88
C LEU A 244 -5.23 3.27 -3.31
N PRO A 245 -5.69 4.31 -4.04
CA PRO A 245 -5.80 5.65 -3.47
C PRO A 245 -6.69 5.72 -2.23
N VAL A 246 -7.81 4.98 -2.21
CA VAL A 246 -8.74 4.92 -1.06
C VAL A 246 -8.10 4.21 0.12
N ARG A 247 -7.45 3.04 -0.09
CA ARG A 247 -6.75 2.31 0.98
C ARG A 247 -5.61 3.13 1.57
N PHE A 248 -4.83 3.79 0.71
CA PHE A 248 -3.74 4.66 1.18
C PHE A 248 -4.28 5.87 1.95
N ALA A 249 -5.34 6.51 1.47
CA ALA A 249 -5.97 7.64 2.17
C ALA A 249 -6.54 7.22 3.53
N ALA A 250 -7.17 6.04 3.60
CA ALA A 250 -7.65 5.44 4.84
C ALA A 250 -6.50 5.15 5.82
N LEU A 251 -5.33 4.67 5.35
CA LEU A 251 -4.14 4.47 6.18
C LEU A 251 -3.58 5.79 6.73
N MET A 252 -3.70 6.89 6.01
CA MET A 252 -3.03 8.17 6.33
C MET A 252 -3.89 9.15 7.12
N HIS A 253 -5.21 8.89 7.30
CA HIS A 253 -6.15 9.90 7.78
C HIS A 253 -5.83 10.46 9.18
N ASP A 254 -5.29 9.64 10.07
CA ASP A 254 -5.10 9.93 11.49
C ASP A 254 -3.64 10.12 11.92
N LEU A 255 -2.69 10.27 11.01
CA LEU A 255 -1.26 10.44 11.34
C LEU A 255 -1.00 11.58 12.34
N GLY A 256 -1.84 12.62 12.31
CA GLY A 256 -1.69 13.75 13.21
C GLY A 256 -1.91 13.42 14.69
N LYS A 257 -2.64 12.35 15.01
CA LYS A 257 -2.85 11.91 16.40
C LYS A 257 -1.52 11.51 17.06
N GLY A 258 -0.60 10.93 16.30
CA GLY A 258 0.72 10.51 16.79
C GLY A 258 1.64 11.65 17.25
N VAL A 259 1.34 12.90 16.89
CA VAL A 259 2.12 14.09 17.27
C VAL A 259 1.36 15.07 18.15
N THR A 260 0.15 14.74 18.57
CA THR A 260 -0.57 15.55 19.57
C THR A 260 0.05 15.37 20.95
N PRO A 261 0.19 16.44 21.75
CA PRO A 261 0.74 16.32 23.09
C PRO A 261 -0.19 15.50 24.01
N PRO A 262 0.35 14.79 25.01
CA PRO A 262 -0.44 13.95 25.92
C PRO A 262 -1.60 14.68 26.62
N GLU A 263 -1.46 15.98 26.84
CA GLU A 263 -2.49 16.83 27.46
C GLU A 263 -3.74 17.00 26.57
N ALA A 264 -3.58 16.78 25.24
CA ALA A 264 -4.69 16.80 24.28
C ALA A 264 -5.40 15.43 24.16
N TRP A 265 -4.86 14.40 24.79
CA TRP A 265 -5.44 13.06 24.75
C TRP A 265 -6.70 12.96 25.63
N PRO A 266 -7.66 12.13 25.26
CA PRO A 266 -7.76 11.34 24.02
C PRO A 266 -8.48 12.07 22.88
N ARG A 267 -8.68 13.38 22.94
CA ARG A 267 -9.50 14.15 21.98
C ARG A 267 -8.75 14.62 20.74
N HIS A 268 -7.44 14.76 20.77
CA HIS A 268 -6.55 15.11 19.66
C HIS A 268 -6.97 16.36 18.86
N HIS A 269 -7.39 17.42 19.52
CA HIS A 269 -7.81 18.66 18.83
C HIS A 269 -6.76 19.15 17.83
N GLY A 270 -7.18 19.38 16.58
CA GLY A 270 -6.32 19.90 15.52
C GLY A 270 -5.43 18.86 14.83
N HIS A 271 -5.62 17.56 15.12
CA HIS A 271 -4.86 16.48 14.48
C HIS A 271 -5.02 16.46 12.95
N GLU A 272 -6.13 16.93 12.40
CA GLU A 272 -6.38 16.97 10.96
C GLU A 272 -5.34 17.85 10.23
N GLY A 273 -5.05 19.02 10.78
CA GLY A 273 -4.04 19.95 10.25
C GLY A 273 -2.62 19.38 10.35
N LEU A 274 -2.28 18.83 11.53
CA LEU A 274 -1.00 18.17 11.77
C LEU A 274 -0.82 16.95 10.85
N GLY A 275 -1.86 16.14 10.74
CA GLY A 275 -1.89 14.96 9.87
C GLY A 275 -1.65 15.29 8.41
N ALA A 276 -2.30 16.32 7.88
CA ALA A 276 -2.09 16.76 6.50
C ALA A 276 -0.64 17.19 6.23
N ALA A 277 0.02 17.84 7.19
CA ALA A 277 1.44 18.20 7.07
C ALA A 277 2.34 16.95 7.04
N LEU A 278 2.08 15.98 7.92
CA LEU A 278 2.81 14.69 7.96
C LEU A 278 2.61 13.87 6.68
N VAL A 279 1.37 13.75 6.19
CA VAL A 279 1.05 13.08 4.92
C VAL A 279 1.82 13.70 3.76
N LYS A 280 1.87 15.04 3.68
CA LYS A 280 2.63 15.74 2.64
C LYS A 280 4.11 15.36 2.67
N THR A 281 4.73 15.39 3.84
CA THR A 281 6.17 15.08 4.02
C THR A 281 6.46 13.62 3.68
N LEU A 282 5.67 12.69 4.21
CA LEU A 282 5.78 11.26 3.93
C LEU A 282 5.64 10.96 2.43
N CYS A 283 4.64 11.54 1.77
CA CYS A 283 4.42 11.31 0.34
C CYS A 283 5.57 11.83 -0.54
N ILE A 284 6.18 12.96 -0.17
CA ILE A 284 7.37 13.48 -0.88
C ILE A 284 8.56 12.54 -0.67
N ARG A 285 8.80 12.08 0.57
CA ARG A 285 9.90 11.20 0.94
C ARG A 285 9.80 9.85 0.25
N LEU A 286 8.61 9.24 0.20
CA LEU A 286 8.38 7.92 -0.41
C LEU A 286 8.00 7.97 -1.89
N LYS A 287 8.01 9.15 -2.53
CA LYS A 287 7.65 9.32 -3.95
C LYS A 287 6.25 8.78 -4.29
N VAL A 288 5.30 8.98 -3.40
CA VAL A 288 3.91 8.54 -3.59
C VAL A 288 3.27 9.26 -4.79
N PRO A 289 2.59 8.56 -5.70
CA PRO A 289 1.88 9.13 -6.84
C PRO A 289 0.85 10.19 -6.44
N ASN A 290 0.60 11.13 -7.36
CA ASN A 290 -0.22 12.30 -7.08
C ASN A 290 -1.68 11.97 -6.69
N ASP A 291 -2.27 10.96 -7.31
CA ASP A 291 -3.63 10.51 -7.02
C ASP A 291 -3.78 10.03 -5.57
N CYS A 292 -2.87 9.16 -5.12
CA CYS A 292 -2.80 8.69 -3.73
C CYS A 292 -2.53 9.85 -2.76
N ARG A 293 -1.56 10.71 -3.08
CA ARG A 293 -1.17 11.84 -2.23
C ARG A 293 -2.30 12.86 -2.06
N GLU A 294 -2.94 13.28 -3.16
CA GLU A 294 -4.00 14.28 -3.11
C GLU A 294 -5.22 13.77 -2.34
N LEU A 295 -5.59 12.49 -2.52
CA LEU A 295 -6.68 11.88 -1.79
C LEU A 295 -6.36 11.74 -0.30
N ALA A 296 -5.15 11.30 0.06
CA ALA A 296 -4.73 11.18 1.44
C ALA A 296 -4.70 12.54 2.17
N LEU A 297 -4.19 13.60 1.51
CA LEU A 297 -4.20 14.96 2.05
C LEU A 297 -5.63 15.47 2.29
N MET A 298 -6.54 15.21 1.37
CA MET A 298 -7.94 15.57 1.47
C MET A 298 -8.62 14.82 2.62
N THR A 299 -8.43 13.52 2.71
CA THR A 299 -8.99 12.68 3.77
C THR A 299 -8.47 13.08 5.15
N ALA A 300 -7.15 13.29 5.31
CA ALA A 300 -6.57 13.73 6.58
C ALA A 300 -7.18 15.05 7.10
N ARG A 301 -7.51 15.99 6.19
CA ARG A 301 -8.13 17.28 6.56
C ARG A 301 -9.61 17.18 6.87
N GLU A 302 -10.33 16.29 6.21
CA GLU A 302 -11.79 16.36 6.11
C GLU A 302 -12.55 15.21 6.73
N HIS A 303 -11.89 14.08 7.09
CA HIS A 303 -12.60 12.92 7.65
C HIS A 303 -13.47 13.28 8.85
N GLY A 304 -13.00 14.18 9.73
CA GLY A 304 -13.79 14.66 10.85
C GLY A 304 -15.03 15.50 10.43
N ASN A 305 -14.96 16.27 9.34
CA ASN A 305 -16.10 16.97 8.78
C ASN A 305 -17.08 16.00 8.11
N VAL A 306 -16.56 15.00 7.41
CA VAL A 306 -17.39 13.94 6.81
C VAL A 306 -18.12 13.16 7.91
N GLY A 307 -17.43 12.75 8.97
CA GLY A 307 -18.05 12.02 10.08
C GLY A 307 -19.25 12.73 10.71
N ARG A 308 -19.19 14.07 10.79
CA ARG A 308 -20.29 14.91 11.34
C ARG A 308 -21.14 15.59 10.27
N ALA A 309 -21.15 15.11 9.02
CA ALA A 309 -21.78 15.76 7.88
C ALA A 309 -23.21 16.22 8.12
N GLN A 310 -24.04 15.40 8.76
CA GLN A 310 -25.45 15.67 9.03
C GLN A 310 -25.66 16.81 10.05
N SER A 311 -24.64 17.19 10.82
CA SER A 311 -24.69 18.34 11.74
C SER A 311 -24.13 19.63 11.14
N LEU A 312 -23.58 19.56 9.93
CA LEU A 312 -23.00 20.73 9.27
C LEU A 312 -24.09 21.63 8.66
N ARG A 313 -23.84 22.95 8.73
CA ARG A 313 -24.66 23.92 8.01
C ARG A 313 -24.40 23.82 6.50
N ALA A 314 -25.42 24.13 5.67
CA ALA A 314 -25.28 24.11 4.21
C ALA A 314 -24.09 24.94 3.69
N ASN A 315 -23.83 26.10 4.29
CA ASN A 315 -22.68 26.91 3.96
C ASN A 315 -21.35 26.17 4.16
N THR A 316 -21.21 25.46 5.28
CA THR A 316 -20.01 24.66 5.57
C THR A 316 -19.84 23.51 4.59
N ILE A 317 -20.96 22.87 4.19
CA ILE A 317 -20.97 21.79 3.18
C ILE A 317 -20.50 22.32 1.81
N VAL A 318 -21.03 23.47 1.35
CA VAL A 318 -20.58 24.06 0.08
C VAL A 318 -19.11 24.49 0.13
N THR A 319 -18.66 25.08 1.23
CA THR A 319 -17.24 25.40 1.44
C THR A 319 -16.36 24.13 1.42
N LEU A 320 -16.82 23.02 1.99
CA LEU A 320 -16.15 21.72 1.91
C LEU A 320 -15.97 21.28 0.46
N PHE A 321 -17.00 21.42 -0.38
CA PHE A 321 -16.90 21.08 -1.80
C PHE A 321 -15.93 21.98 -2.56
N GLU A 322 -15.96 23.30 -2.32
CA GLU A 322 -15.11 24.28 -2.99
C GLU A 322 -13.62 24.06 -2.69
N ARG A 323 -13.25 23.93 -1.42
CA ARG A 323 -11.84 23.74 -1.04
C ARG A 323 -11.26 22.40 -1.45
N ASN A 324 -12.10 21.40 -1.72
CA ASN A 324 -11.69 20.08 -2.19
C ASN A 324 -11.88 19.88 -3.69
N ASP A 325 -12.20 20.94 -4.44
CA ASP A 325 -12.39 20.90 -5.89
C ASP A 325 -13.44 19.85 -6.33
N ALA A 326 -14.46 19.62 -5.48
CA ALA A 326 -15.44 18.56 -5.68
C ALA A 326 -16.33 18.81 -6.93
N PHE A 327 -16.49 20.06 -7.34
CA PHE A 327 -17.27 20.41 -8.53
C PHE A 327 -16.59 19.96 -9.81
N ARG A 328 -15.25 20.02 -9.89
CA ARG A 328 -14.49 19.61 -11.06
C ARG A 328 -14.03 18.15 -10.97
N LYS A 329 -13.78 17.65 -9.75
CA LYS A 329 -13.29 16.30 -9.49
C LYS A 329 -14.20 15.52 -8.54
N PRO A 330 -15.49 15.31 -8.93
CA PRO A 330 -16.49 14.66 -8.06
C PRO A 330 -16.12 13.21 -7.69
N GLN A 331 -15.44 12.48 -8.59
CA GLN A 331 -14.99 11.11 -8.31
C GLN A 331 -13.96 11.07 -7.18
N ARG A 332 -13.01 12.02 -7.15
CA ARG A 332 -12.03 12.12 -6.06
C ARG A 332 -12.73 12.45 -4.73
N PHE A 333 -13.73 13.30 -4.76
CA PHE A 333 -14.53 13.58 -3.56
C PHE A 333 -15.28 12.32 -3.08
N ALA A 334 -15.88 11.55 -3.99
CA ALA A 334 -16.52 10.29 -3.65
C ALA A 334 -15.52 9.27 -3.06
N GLN A 335 -14.30 9.17 -3.60
CA GLN A 335 -13.23 8.33 -3.04
C GLN A 335 -12.85 8.76 -1.62
N MET A 336 -12.81 10.08 -1.32
CA MET A 336 -12.58 10.57 0.05
C MET A 336 -13.69 10.12 1.00
N LEU A 337 -14.95 10.13 0.56
CA LEU A 337 -16.07 9.63 1.38
C LEU A 337 -15.93 8.14 1.67
N LEU A 338 -15.45 7.33 0.72
CA LEU A 338 -15.16 5.91 0.96
C LEU A 338 -14.04 5.72 1.97
N ALA A 339 -12.98 6.53 1.90
CA ALA A 339 -11.89 6.48 2.89
C ALA A 339 -12.38 6.87 4.30
N ALA A 340 -13.25 7.89 4.41
CA ALA A 340 -13.88 8.28 5.67
C ALA A 340 -14.90 7.23 6.19
N GLU A 341 -15.57 6.51 5.29
CA GLU A 341 -16.39 5.35 5.68
C GLU A 341 -15.54 4.23 6.27
N CYS A 342 -14.35 3.98 5.70
CA CYS A 342 -13.42 2.98 6.24
C CYS A 342 -12.97 3.35 7.66
N ASP A 343 -12.69 4.63 7.96
CA ASP A 343 -12.45 5.10 9.32
C ASP A 343 -13.64 4.78 10.24
N ALA A 344 -14.85 5.16 9.85
CA ALA A 344 -16.02 4.98 10.70
C ALA A 344 -16.39 3.51 10.96
N ARG A 345 -16.20 2.64 9.96
CA ARG A 345 -16.55 1.21 10.02
C ARG A 345 -15.39 0.30 10.40
N GLY A 346 -14.16 0.76 10.24
CA GLY A 346 -12.96 0.05 10.65
C GLY A 346 -12.67 0.18 12.15
N ARG A 347 -13.69 0.05 13.00
CA ARG A 347 -13.63 0.16 14.47
C ARG A 347 -14.08 -1.13 15.12
N GLY A 348 -13.75 -1.30 16.40
CA GLY A 348 -14.22 -2.42 17.20
C GLY A 348 -15.71 -2.38 17.52
N GLY A 349 -16.20 -3.43 18.19
CA GLY A 349 -17.61 -3.53 18.58
C GLY A 349 -18.56 -3.61 17.38
N ASP A 350 -19.70 -2.92 17.47
CA ASP A 350 -20.77 -2.97 16.48
C ASP A 350 -20.60 -1.95 15.33
N PHE A 351 -19.52 -1.16 15.30
CA PHE A 351 -19.31 -0.11 14.30
C PHE A 351 -19.28 -0.60 12.85
N PRO A 352 -18.70 -1.79 12.53
CA PRO A 352 -18.70 -2.29 11.16
C PRO A 352 -20.10 -2.45 10.54
N ASP A 353 -21.12 -2.74 11.36
CA ASP A 353 -22.49 -3.02 10.94
C ASP A 353 -23.41 -1.81 11.05
N GLN A 354 -22.97 -0.70 11.64
CA GLN A 354 -23.79 0.49 11.80
C GLN A 354 -24.05 1.17 10.45
N PRO A 355 -25.24 1.78 10.22
CA PRO A 355 -25.51 2.59 9.05
C PRO A 355 -24.52 3.76 8.94
N TYR A 356 -24.06 4.05 7.73
CA TYR A 356 -23.18 5.19 7.43
C TYR A 356 -23.84 6.11 6.37
N PRO A 357 -24.78 6.98 6.79
CA PRO A 357 -25.53 7.84 5.87
C PRO A 357 -24.72 9.04 5.35
N GLN A 358 -23.55 9.35 5.89
CA GLN A 358 -22.76 10.54 5.60
C GLN A 358 -22.33 10.62 4.14
N GLY A 359 -21.92 9.50 3.55
CA GLY A 359 -21.53 9.42 2.14
C GLY A 359 -22.67 9.79 1.21
N PRO A 360 -23.80 9.05 1.21
CA PRO A 360 -25.00 9.39 0.41
C PRO A 360 -25.52 10.82 0.66
N TYR A 361 -25.50 11.29 1.91
CA TYR A 361 -25.91 12.63 2.30
C TYR A 361 -25.08 13.71 1.61
N LEU A 362 -23.76 13.61 1.64
CA LEU A 362 -22.86 14.58 0.99
C LEU A 362 -22.88 14.47 -0.54
N LEU A 363 -23.07 13.27 -1.10
CA LEU A 363 -23.22 13.11 -2.54
C LEU A 363 -24.50 13.76 -3.05
N ALA A 364 -25.63 13.60 -2.36
CA ALA A 364 -26.88 14.28 -2.71
C ALA A 364 -26.75 15.82 -2.65
N ALA A 365 -26.05 16.33 -1.63
CA ALA A 365 -25.73 17.74 -1.51
C ALA A 365 -24.84 18.25 -2.65
N LEU A 366 -23.82 17.47 -3.04
CA LEU A 366 -22.92 17.81 -4.14
C LEU A 366 -23.65 17.86 -5.48
N GLU A 367 -24.52 16.90 -5.77
CA GLU A 367 -25.34 16.89 -6.99
C GLU A 367 -26.28 18.11 -7.06
N ALA A 368 -26.95 18.46 -5.97
CA ALA A 368 -27.77 19.67 -5.91
C ALA A 368 -26.97 20.95 -6.16
N ALA A 369 -25.77 21.05 -5.54
CA ALA A 369 -24.88 22.19 -5.72
C ALA A 369 -24.28 22.26 -7.15
N ARG A 370 -24.06 21.14 -7.81
CA ARG A 370 -23.57 21.05 -9.19
C ARG A 370 -24.64 21.40 -10.22
N ALA A 371 -25.89 21.17 -9.90
CA ALA A 371 -27.03 21.55 -10.76
C ALA A 371 -27.21 23.08 -10.88
N VAL A 372 -26.58 23.87 -10.00
CA VAL A 372 -26.62 25.35 -10.08
C VAL A 372 -25.86 25.82 -11.32
N ASN A 373 -26.57 26.55 -12.20
CA ASN A 373 -25.98 27.12 -13.41
C ASN A 373 -25.17 28.39 -13.09
N ALA A 374 -23.88 28.21 -12.84
CA ALA A 374 -22.95 29.29 -12.54
C ALA A 374 -22.81 30.30 -13.71
N GLY A 375 -22.98 29.84 -14.96
CA GLY A 375 -22.91 30.70 -16.14
C GLY A 375 -24.04 31.73 -16.20
N GLU A 376 -25.27 31.31 -15.92
CA GLU A 376 -26.43 32.24 -15.85
C GLU A 376 -26.29 33.26 -14.72
N ILE A 377 -25.75 32.83 -13.58
CA ILE A 377 -25.48 33.73 -12.44
C ILE A 377 -24.42 34.76 -12.83
N ALA A 378 -23.34 34.32 -13.50
CA ALA A 378 -22.27 35.21 -13.96
C ALA A 378 -22.82 36.29 -14.92
N GLN A 379 -23.64 35.88 -15.87
CA GLN A 379 -24.30 36.85 -16.81
C GLN A 379 -25.12 37.92 -16.11
N ARG A 380 -25.81 37.57 -15.02
CA ARG A 380 -26.66 38.52 -14.24
C ARG A 380 -25.81 39.46 -13.35
N CYS A 381 -24.60 39.03 -12.91
CA CYS A 381 -23.77 39.81 -12.02
C CYS A 381 -22.83 40.81 -12.73
N GLY A 382 -22.69 40.72 -14.07
CA GLY A 382 -21.78 41.57 -14.84
C GLY A 382 -20.30 41.20 -14.59
N GLU A 383 -19.36 42.15 -14.85
CA GLU A 383 -17.91 41.90 -14.88
C GLU A 383 -17.22 41.75 -13.49
N ALA A 384 -17.92 41.90 -12.39
CA ALA A 384 -17.32 41.88 -11.04
C ALA A 384 -17.12 40.43 -10.55
N SER A 385 -15.94 39.86 -10.79
CA SER A 385 -15.63 38.44 -10.48
C SER A 385 -15.88 38.01 -9.01
N ALA A 386 -15.61 38.89 -8.04
CA ALA A 386 -15.89 38.63 -6.62
C ALA A 386 -17.38 38.47 -6.34
N ARG A 387 -18.23 39.30 -6.91
CA ARG A 387 -19.70 39.21 -6.79
C ARG A 387 -20.26 37.95 -7.43
N ILE A 388 -19.66 37.50 -8.55
CA ILE A 388 -20.01 36.25 -9.22
C ILE A 388 -19.76 35.07 -8.30
N ALA A 389 -18.55 34.98 -7.68
CA ALA A 389 -18.19 33.90 -6.77
C ALA A 389 -19.14 33.82 -5.56
N GLU A 390 -19.45 34.97 -4.93
CA GLU A 390 -20.39 35.05 -3.80
C GLU A 390 -21.82 34.63 -4.20
N ALA A 391 -22.32 35.10 -5.36
CA ALA A 391 -23.63 34.76 -5.84
C ALA A 391 -23.76 33.27 -6.20
N VAL A 392 -22.77 32.68 -6.83
CA VAL A 392 -22.70 31.24 -7.11
C VAL A 392 -22.65 30.41 -5.82
N HIS A 393 -21.83 30.81 -4.85
CA HIS A 393 -21.78 30.19 -3.54
C HIS A 393 -23.14 30.23 -2.84
N ALA A 394 -23.79 31.40 -2.78
CA ALA A 394 -25.11 31.56 -2.15
C ALA A 394 -26.18 30.70 -2.82
N ALA A 395 -26.18 30.62 -4.17
CA ALA A 395 -27.09 29.77 -4.90
C ALA A 395 -26.90 28.29 -4.60
N ARG A 396 -25.65 27.83 -4.53
CA ARG A 396 -25.28 26.45 -4.13
C ARG A 396 -25.73 26.15 -2.70
N VAL A 397 -25.53 27.09 -1.77
CA VAL A 397 -25.99 26.95 -0.38
C VAL A 397 -27.53 26.78 -0.35
N SER A 398 -28.28 27.58 -1.12
CA SER A 398 -29.74 27.46 -1.22
C SER A 398 -30.14 26.10 -1.79
N ALA A 399 -29.50 25.61 -2.82
CA ALA A 399 -29.76 24.29 -3.42
C ALA A 399 -29.51 23.15 -2.43
N VAL A 400 -28.38 23.21 -1.66
CA VAL A 400 -28.06 22.25 -0.62
C VAL A 400 -29.10 22.29 0.52
N LYS A 401 -29.49 23.48 0.99
CA LYS A 401 -30.56 23.61 2.00
C LYS A 401 -31.85 22.92 1.55
N ALA A 402 -32.27 23.15 0.31
CA ALA A 402 -33.50 22.61 -0.23
C ALA A 402 -33.48 21.06 -0.28
N VAL A 403 -32.39 20.45 -0.80
CA VAL A 403 -32.29 19.00 -0.95
C VAL A 403 -32.15 18.27 0.38
N LEU A 404 -31.43 18.85 1.31
CA LEU A 404 -31.18 18.26 2.63
C LEU A 404 -32.25 18.67 3.67
N ARG A 405 -33.21 19.48 3.30
CA ARG A 405 -34.27 20.04 4.19
C ARG A 405 -33.70 20.70 5.44
N LEU A 406 -32.57 21.40 5.28
CA LEU A 406 -31.90 22.12 6.35
C LEU A 406 -32.57 23.47 6.61
N PRO A 407 -32.57 23.95 7.88
CA PRO A 407 -33.12 25.27 8.22
C PRO A 407 -32.33 26.44 7.60
#